data_12f3dd0a95b483c764c7374be02385ba
#
_entry.id   12f3dd0a95b483c764c7374be02385ba
#
_cell.length_a   1.000
_cell.length_b   1.000
_cell.length_c   1.000
_cell.angle_alpha   90.00
_cell.angle_beta   90.00
_cell.angle_gamma   90.00
#
_symmetry.space_group_name_H-M   'P 1'
#
loop_
_entity.id
_entity.type
_entity.pdbx_description
1 polymer ?
#
loop_
_entity_poly.entity_id
_entity_poly.type
_entity_poly.pdbx_seq_one_letter_code
_entity_poly.pdbx_strand_id
1 'polypeptide(L)'
;MWPGTPRKKFYDRITELLELVNLEPDQYRSQYPSQLSGGQRQRIGVARAFAADPEIILMDEPFSALDPMTRAELQDEVHRLQLRFHKTIVFVTHDMDEAVKLADRICILQNGHVVQCDKPENILKHPANEYINSFIGKNRLWENPSFIRAEDIMRPRPITISQSRTVVQAVQLMRHYNIDSLLVTGDDNKFAGMVWLQDLIGIDQYSSPVSSFLSDDYLSVRVDDSLSTVLEKVADYGEKDFGILPVLDAEGAIRGFLNRSSLLSTLSRRFIDEPVERDEQEGA
;
A
#
# COMPACT_ATOMS: atom_id res chain seq x y z
N MET A 1 -14.96 34.52 21.69
CA MET A 1 -15.83 33.85 22.67
C MET A 1 -17.08 33.44 21.91
N TRP A 2 -17.44 32.15 21.91
CA TRP A 2 -18.66 31.71 21.24
C TRP A 2 -19.88 32.17 22.03
N PRO A 3 -20.80 32.89 21.41
CA PRO A 3 -21.98 33.38 22.12
C PRO A 3 -22.81 32.19 22.60
N GLY A 4 -23.08 32.13 23.91
CA GLY A 4 -23.98 31.13 24.51
C GLY A 4 -23.34 29.83 25.03
N THR A 5 -22.04 29.63 24.87
CA THR A 5 -21.40 28.41 25.40
C THR A 5 -21.01 28.58 26.86
N PRO A 6 -21.46 27.71 27.78
CA PRO A 6 -21.03 27.73 29.18
C PRO A 6 -19.51 27.69 29.31
N ARG A 7 -18.94 28.55 30.18
CA ARG A 7 -17.48 28.68 30.35
C ARG A 7 -16.78 27.35 30.62
N LYS A 8 -17.41 26.44 31.35
CA LYS A 8 -16.90 25.11 31.63
C LYS A 8 -16.74 24.28 30.35
N LYS A 9 -17.78 24.18 29.50
CA LYS A 9 -17.70 23.44 28.23
C LYS A 9 -16.63 24.00 27.29
N PHE A 10 -16.40 25.31 27.33
CA PHE A 10 -15.34 25.95 26.54
C PHE A 10 -13.93 25.50 27.01
N TYR A 11 -13.70 25.48 28.31
CA TYR A 11 -12.43 25.04 28.87
C TYR A 11 -12.19 23.53 28.65
N ASP A 12 -13.22 22.70 28.81
CA ASP A 12 -13.15 21.27 28.56
C ASP A 12 -12.76 21.00 27.10
N ARG A 13 -13.35 21.74 26.15
CA ARG A 13 -13.03 21.61 24.72
C ARG A 13 -11.62 22.07 24.38
N ILE A 14 -11.13 23.15 24.97
CA ILE A 14 -9.74 23.59 24.80
C ILE A 14 -8.77 22.52 25.32
N THR A 15 -9.04 21.96 26.50
CA THR A 15 -8.23 20.91 27.09
C THR A 15 -8.16 19.70 26.15
N GLU A 16 -9.32 19.21 25.71
CA GLU A 16 -9.39 18.09 24.75
C GLU A 16 -8.56 18.37 23.48
N LEU A 17 -8.69 19.54 22.88
CA LEU A 17 -8.00 19.88 21.64
C LEU A 17 -6.49 20.05 21.82
N LEU A 18 -6.03 20.58 22.96
CA LEU A 18 -4.61 20.68 23.27
C LEU A 18 -4.00 19.30 23.48
N GLU A 19 -4.66 18.42 24.23
CA GLU A 19 -4.25 17.02 24.40
C GLU A 19 -4.17 16.29 23.07
N LEU A 20 -5.15 16.49 22.18
CA LEU A 20 -5.21 15.87 20.86
C LEU A 20 -4.06 16.28 19.93
N VAL A 21 -3.46 17.44 20.12
CA VAL A 21 -2.27 17.86 19.37
C VAL A 21 -0.97 17.75 20.18
N ASN A 22 -0.96 16.90 21.21
CA ASN A 22 0.18 16.63 22.09
C ASN A 22 0.78 17.90 22.71
N LEU A 23 -0.09 18.82 23.17
CA LEU A 23 0.30 20.01 23.94
C LEU A 23 -0.34 19.96 25.31
N GLU A 24 0.48 20.01 26.38
CA GLU A 24 0.03 19.96 27.77
C GLU A 24 -0.89 21.14 28.09
N PRO A 25 -2.20 20.92 28.39
CA PRO A 25 -3.16 22.01 28.55
C PRO A 25 -2.79 23.03 29.61
N ASP A 26 -2.24 22.59 30.76
CA ASP A 26 -1.90 23.50 31.87
C ASP A 26 -0.70 24.40 31.51
N GLN A 27 0.16 23.96 30.62
CA GLN A 27 1.29 24.76 30.14
C GLN A 27 0.89 25.71 29.01
N TYR A 28 0.09 25.25 28.04
CA TYR A 28 -0.12 25.99 26.78
C TYR A 28 -1.40 26.82 26.74
N ARG A 29 -2.37 26.56 27.59
CA ARG A 29 -3.66 27.23 27.62
C ARG A 29 -3.58 28.77 27.75
N SER A 30 -2.59 29.25 28.50
CA SER A 30 -2.40 30.66 28.80
C SER A 30 -1.30 31.36 28.01
N GLN A 31 -0.57 30.60 27.14
CA GLN A 31 0.51 31.17 26.35
C GLN A 31 -0.01 31.98 25.16
N TYR A 32 0.70 33.03 24.85
CA TYR A 32 0.47 33.83 23.64
C TYR A 32 1.23 33.22 22.45
N PRO A 33 0.76 33.43 21.20
CA PRO A 33 1.43 32.90 20.00
C PRO A 33 2.89 33.28 19.88
N SER A 34 3.31 34.43 20.40
CA SER A 34 4.71 34.89 20.41
C SER A 34 5.63 34.06 21.34
N GLN A 35 5.06 33.34 22.28
CA GLN A 35 5.77 32.50 23.26
C GLN A 35 5.95 31.05 22.75
N LEU A 36 5.33 30.70 21.62
CA LEU A 36 5.32 29.36 21.05
C LEU A 36 6.42 29.20 20.00
N SER A 37 7.00 28.01 19.92
CA SER A 37 7.86 27.61 18.79
C SER A 37 7.04 27.54 17.48
N GLY A 38 7.72 27.44 16.33
CA GLY A 38 7.07 27.27 15.03
C GLY A 38 6.14 26.06 15.00
N GLY A 39 6.61 24.90 15.45
CA GLY A 39 5.85 23.66 15.51
C GLY A 39 4.68 23.73 16.50
N GLN A 40 4.85 24.34 17.67
CA GLN A 40 3.77 24.54 18.63
C GLN A 40 2.67 25.45 18.06
N ARG A 41 3.04 26.53 17.36
CA ARG A 41 2.07 27.39 16.67
C ARG A 41 1.28 26.61 15.61
N GLN A 42 1.94 25.70 14.88
CA GLN A 42 1.29 24.89 13.86
C GLN A 42 0.30 23.88 14.47
N ARG A 43 0.69 23.17 15.54
CA ARG A 43 -0.21 22.30 16.33
C ARG A 43 -1.43 23.07 16.87
N ILE A 44 -1.22 24.27 17.42
CA ILE A 44 -2.32 25.16 17.85
C ILE A 44 -3.20 25.58 16.65
N GLY A 45 -2.61 25.82 15.49
CA GLY A 45 -3.34 26.12 14.26
C GLY A 45 -4.31 25.01 13.85
N VAL A 46 -3.84 23.76 13.92
CA VAL A 46 -4.66 22.55 13.70
C VAL A 46 -5.77 22.47 14.76
N ALA A 47 -5.44 22.53 16.05
CA ALA A 47 -6.43 22.50 17.13
C ALA A 47 -7.51 23.58 16.96
N ARG A 48 -7.13 24.79 16.56
CA ARG A 48 -8.05 25.91 16.27
C ARG A 48 -9.02 25.58 15.13
N ALA A 49 -8.55 24.89 14.07
CA ALA A 49 -9.39 24.51 12.94
C ALA A 49 -10.51 23.55 13.36
N PHE A 50 -10.26 22.68 14.32
CA PHE A 50 -11.25 21.76 14.89
C PHE A 50 -12.10 22.38 16.01
N ALA A 51 -11.68 23.50 16.58
CA ALA A 51 -12.36 24.09 17.74
C ALA A 51 -13.79 24.51 17.43
N ALA A 52 -14.05 25.04 16.24
CA ALA A 52 -15.35 25.49 15.79
C ALA A 52 -16.31 24.36 15.39
N ASP A 53 -15.83 23.12 15.39
CA ASP A 53 -16.55 21.94 14.94
C ASP A 53 -17.18 22.08 13.53
N PRO A 54 -16.46 22.64 12.53
CA PRO A 54 -16.99 22.82 11.18
C PRO A 54 -17.15 21.47 10.48
N GLU A 55 -17.97 21.40 9.44
CA GLU A 55 -18.09 20.21 8.58
C GLU A 55 -16.91 20.09 7.63
N ILE A 56 -16.37 21.23 7.16
CA ILE A 56 -15.24 21.31 6.22
C ILE A 56 -14.13 22.13 6.85
N ILE A 57 -12.92 21.61 6.84
CA ILE A 57 -11.71 22.27 7.34
C ILE A 57 -10.79 22.52 6.15
N LEU A 58 -10.34 23.77 6.01
CA LEU A 58 -9.34 24.16 5.02
C LEU A 58 -7.99 24.41 5.70
N MET A 59 -6.93 23.80 5.20
CA MET A 59 -5.57 23.96 5.70
C MET A 59 -4.64 24.31 4.55
N ASP A 60 -3.82 25.34 4.74
CA ASP A 60 -2.80 25.75 3.79
C ASP A 60 -1.42 25.41 4.36
N GLU A 61 -0.70 24.52 3.69
CA GLU A 61 0.62 23.99 4.10
C GLU A 61 0.74 23.66 5.59
N PRO A 62 -0.12 22.80 6.15
CA PRO A 62 -0.22 22.61 7.60
C PRO A 62 1.02 21.98 8.24
N PHE A 63 1.95 21.45 7.45
CA PHE A 63 3.13 20.71 7.92
C PHE A 63 4.47 21.32 7.52
N SER A 64 4.49 22.42 6.75
CA SER A 64 5.69 22.96 6.08
C SER A 64 6.79 23.44 7.04
N ALA A 65 6.44 23.97 8.22
CA ALA A 65 7.38 24.55 9.17
C ALA A 65 7.90 23.54 10.24
N LEU A 66 7.74 22.23 10.01
CA LEU A 66 8.08 21.20 10.98
C LEU A 66 9.29 20.40 10.55
N ASP A 67 10.09 19.98 11.55
CA ASP A 67 11.09 18.93 11.35
C ASP A 67 10.42 17.59 11.00
N PRO A 68 11.14 16.63 10.37
CA PRO A 68 10.54 15.40 9.87
C PRO A 68 9.80 14.57 10.93
N MET A 69 10.32 14.51 12.17
CA MET A 69 9.73 13.71 13.25
C MET A 69 8.43 14.35 13.74
N THR A 70 8.44 15.65 14.05
CA THR A 70 7.26 16.41 14.48
C THR A 70 6.20 16.46 13.36
N ARG A 71 6.62 16.51 12.09
CA ARG A 71 5.75 16.46 10.93
C ARG A 71 4.98 15.14 10.88
N ALA A 72 5.67 14.02 10.98
CA ALA A 72 5.05 12.69 10.96
C ALA A 72 4.04 12.53 12.11
N GLU A 73 4.39 12.97 13.33
CA GLU A 73 3.47 12.94 14.47
C GLU A 73 2.21 13.77 14.23
N LEU A 74 2.33 15.01 13.70
CA LEU A 74 1.18 15.87 13.46
C LEU A 74 0.30 15.34 12.31
N GLN A 75 0.89 14.73 11.29
CA GLN A 75 0.14 14.05 10.23
C GLN A 75 -0.73 12.92 10.79
N ASP A 76 -0.17 12.07 11.62
CA ASP A 76 -0.88 10.97 12.27
C ASP A 76 -1.99 11.50 13.21
N GLU A 77 -1.75 12.63 13.86
CA GLU A 77 -2.72 13.32 14.70
C GLU A 77 -3.89 13.87 13.89
N VAL A 78 -3.62 14.56 12.77
CA VAL A 78 -4.65 15.08 11.87
C VAL A 78 -5.51 13.95 11.32
N HIS A 79 -4.88 12.83 10.94
CA HIS A 79 -5.60 11.65 10.47
C HIS A 79 -6.51 11.06 11.56
N ARG A 80 -6.01 10.92 12.80
CA ARG A 80 -6.82 10.48 13.96
C ARG A 80 -7.99 11.42 14.26
N LEU A 81 -7.76 12.74 14.18
CA LEU A 81 -8.80 13.75 14.35
C LEU A 81 -9.87 13.64 13.26
N GLN A 82 -9.47 13.46 12.01
CA GLN A 82 -10.38 13.29 10.88
C GLN A 82 -11.28 12.06 11.08
N LEU A 83 -10.69 10.90 11.45
CA LEU A 83 -11.45 9.69 11.74
C LEU A 83 -12.40 9.84 12.94
N ARG A 84 -11.94 10.50 14.01
CA ARG A 84 -12.72 10.68 15.24
C ARG A 84 -13.92 11.62 15.05
N PHE A 85 -13.72 12.71 14.31
CA PHE A 85 -14.74 13.75 14.13
C PHE A 85 -15.47 13.66 12.79
N HIS A 86 -15.10 12.74 11.92
CA HIS A 86 -15.69 12.52 10.58
C HIS A 86 -15.78 13.81 9.76
N LYS A 87 -14.70 14.60 9.75
CA LYS A 87 -14.66 15.89 9.04
C LYS A 87 -14.12 15.72 7.62
N THR A 88 -14.60 16.59 6.73
CA THR A 88 -13.96 16.78 5.43
C THR A 88 -12.81 17.75 5.59
N ILE A 89 -11.59 17.30 5.30
CA ILE A 89 -10.39 18.14 5.34
C ILE A 89 -9.90 18.35 3.91
N VAL A 90 -9.74 19.60 3.53
CA VAL A 90 -9.06 19.99 2.29
C VAL A 90 -7.77 20.70 2.70
N PHE A 91 -6.63 20.11 2.35
CA PHE A 91 -5.35 20.76 2.61
C PHE A 91 -4.56 20.96 1.32
N VAL A 92 -3.80 22.04 1.27
CA VAL A 92 -2.86 22.35 0.19
C VAL A 92 -1.47 22.00 0.67
N THR A 93 -0.73 21.29 -0.15
CA THR A 93 0.69 20.97 0.08
C THR A 93 1.43 20.93 -1.26
N HIS A 94 2.71 21.21 -1.23
CA HIS A 94 3.64 20.97 -2.34
C HIS A 94 4.39 19.63 -2.18
N ASP A 95 4.17 18.93 -1.06
CA ASP A 95 4.80 17.66 -0.76
C ASP A 95 3.88 16.51 -1.15
N MET A 96 4.32 15.70 -2.15
CA MET A 96 3.53 14.58 -2.64
C MET A 96 3.45 13.43 -1.62
N ASP A 97 4.44 13.28 -0.72
CA ASP A 97 4.38 12.25 0.32
C ASP A 97 3.30 12.52 1.34
N GLU A 98 3.12 13.79 1.70
CA GLU A 98 2.01 14.21 2.56
C GLU A 98 0.66 13.91 1.90
N ALA A 99 0.52 14.28 0.62
CA ALA A 99 -0.71 14.02 -0.13
C ALA A 99 -1.01 12.53 -0.23
N VAL A 100 -0.02 11.70 -0.59
CA VAL A 100 -0.17 10.24 -0.74
C VAL A 100 -0.49 9.56 0.61
N LYS A 101 0.12 10.03 1.70
CA LYS A 101 -0.08 9.46 3.05
C LYS A 101 -1.46 9.76 3.63
N LEU A 102 -1.98 10.97 3.40
CA LEU A 102 -3.12 11.48 4.16
C LEU A 102 -4.42 11.56 3.35
N ALA A 103 -4.36 11.72 2.03
CA ALA A 103 -5.53 12.06 1.26
C ALA A 103 -6.28 10.84 0.73
N ASP A 104 -7.62 10.84 0.83
CA ASP A 104 -8.49 9.92 0.10
C ASP A 104 -8.51 10.25 -1.41
N ARG A 105 -8.33 11.52 -1.75
CA ARG A 105 -8.24 12.02 -3.13
C ARG A 105 -7.24 13.16 -3.23
N ILE A 106 -6.44 13.13 -4.30
CA ILE A 106 -5.46 14.17 -4.62
C ILE A 106 -5.94 14.93 -5.87
N CYS A 107 -5.88 16.25 -5.81
CA CYS A 107 -6.16 17.13 -6.93
C CYS A 107 -4.89 17.92 -7.29
N ILE A 108 -4.30 17.60 -8.44
CA ILE A 108 -3.06 18.26 -8.91
C ILE A 108 -3.43 19.46 -9.77
N LEU A 109 -2.88 20.61 -9.40
CA LEU A 109 -3.08 21.87 -10.11
C LEU A 109 -1.79 22.29 -10.84
N GLN A 110 -1.95 22.80 -12.06
CA GLN A 110 -0.89 23.42 -12.84
C GLN A 110 -1.42 24.70 -13.47
N ASN A 111 -0.74 25.82 -13.26
CA ASN A 111 -1.13 27.13 -13.81
C ASN A 111 -2.59 27.51 -13.52
N GLY A 112 -3.09 27.19 -12.33
CA GLY A 112 -4.45 27.49 -11.91
C GLY A 112 -5.54 26.56 -12.45
N HIS A 113 -5.17 25.51 -13.19
CA HIS A 113 -6.09 24.51 -13.73
C HIS A 113 -5.88 23.17 -13.09
N VAL A 114 -6.98 22.42 -12.87
CA VAL A 114 -6.93 21.05 -12.42
C VAL A 114 -6.45 20.16 -13.56
N VAL A 115 -5.33 19.47 -13.38
CA VAL A 115 -4.75 18.55 -14.36
C VAL A 115 -5.21 17.11 -14.14
N GLN A 116 -5.25 16.69 -12.87
CA GLN A 116 -5.75 15.37 -12.50
C GLN A 116 -6.34 15.43 -11.08
N CYS A 117 -7.44 14.69 -10.85
CA CYS A 117 -8.05 14.57 -9.54
C CYS A 117 -8.57 13.14 -9.35
N ASP A 118 -7.86 12.35 -8.56
CA ASP A 118 -8.19 10.93 -8.34
C ASP A 118 -7.67 10.44 -6.99
N LYS A 119 -7.86 9.14 -6.71
CA LYS A 119 -7.23 8.47 -5.57
C LYS A 119 -5.71 8.46 -5.73
N PRO A 120 -4.94 8.49 -4.63
CA PRO A 120 -3.47 8.41 -4.68
C PRO A 120 -2.96 7.25 -5.54
N GLU A 121 -3.50 6.06 -5.36
CA GLU A 121 -3.15 4.87 -6.13
C GLU A 121 -3.26 5.08 -7.65
N ASN A 122 -4.37 5.68 -8.12
CA ASN A 122 -4.61 5.90 -9.53
C ASN A 122 -3.66 6.96 -10.11
N ILE A 123 -3.36 8.00 -9.34
CA ILE A 123 -2.42 9.05 -9.75
C ILE A 123 -1.01 8.49 -9.89
N LEU A 124 -0.59 7.63 -8.95
CA LEU A 124 0.72 6.99 -8.99
C LEU A 124 0.86 5.97 -10.12
N LYS A 125 -0.20 5.20 -10.42
CA LYS A 125 -0.20 4.19 -11.49
C LYS A 125 -0.42 4.77 -12.88
N HIS A 126 -1.26 5.79 -12.99
CA HIS A 126 -1.74 6.34 -14.25
C HIS A 126 -1.66 7.88 -14.26
N PRO A 127 -0.43 8.46 -14.22
CA PRO A 127 -0.27 9.90 -14.32
C PRO A 127 -0.79 10.41 -15.67
N ALA A 128 -1.61 11.46 -15.65
CA ALA A 128 -2.30 11.96 -16.84
C ALA A 128 -1.36 12.57 -17.90
N ASN A 129 -0.18 13.04 -17.48
CA ASN A 129 0.83 13.59 -18.37
C ASN A 129 2.24 13.52 -17.76
N GLU A 130 3.22 13.92 -18.55
CA GLU A 130 4.64 13.89 -18.17
C GLU A 130 4.98 14.87 -17.02
N TYR A 131 4.26 15.99 -16.92
CA TYR A 131 4.39 16.89 -15.77
C TYR A 131 4.05 16.20 -14.47
N ILE A 132 2.91 15.51 -14.40
CA ILE A 132 2.50 14.76 -13.21
C ILE A 132 3.48 13.63 -12.93
N ASN A 133 3.90 12.89 -13.96
CA ASN A 133 4.88 11.81 -13.80
C ASN A 133 6.21 12.31 -13.21
N SER A 134 6.69 13.47 -13.67
CA SER A 134 7.91 14.08 -13.12
C SER A 134 7.71 14.63 -11.70
N PHE A 135 6.52 15.17 -11.40
CA PHE A 135 6.17 15.71 -10.09
C PHE A 135 6.02 14.59 -9.03
N ILE A 136 5.44 13.45 -9.40
CA ILE A 136 5.35 12.26 -8.54
C ILE A 136 6.74 11.69 -8.25
N GLY A 137 7.64 11.65 -9.24
CA GLY A 137 8.91 10.94 -9.17
C GLY A 137 8.77 9.46 -9.53
N LYS A 138 9.85 8.89 -10.08
CA LYS A 138 9.82 7.55 -10.73
C LYS A 138 9.53 6.38 -9.79
N ASN A 139 9.86 6.49 -8.50
CA ASN A 139 9.87 5.33 -7.59
C ASN A 139 8.77 5.35 -6.53
N ARG A 140 8.01 6.43 -6.42
CA ARG A 140 7.06 6.63 -5.32
C ARG A 140 5.96 5.56 -5.23
N LEU A 141 5.56 4.96 -6.36
CA LEU A 141 4.65 3.80 -6.36
C LEU A 141 5.28 2.62 -5.62
N TRP A 142 6.58 2.35 -5.86
CA TRP A 142 7.30 1.22 -5.29
C TRP A 142 7.64 1.41 -3.80
N GLU A 143 7.64 2.64 -3.32
CA GLU A 143 7.79 3.00 -1.90
C GLU A 143 6.53 2.69 -1.08
N ASN A 144 5.39 2.52 -1.75
CA ASN A 144 4.09 2.25 -1.12
C ASN A 144 3.51 0.88 -1.52
N PRO A 145 3.98 -0.23 -0.91
CA PRO A 145 3.56 -1.59 -1.28
C PRO A 145 2.05 -1.84 -1.17
N SER A 146 1.34 -1.04 -0.37
CA SER A 146 -0.12 -1.14 -0.24
C SER A 146 -0.88 -0.74 -1.51
N PHE A 147 -0.27 0.04 -2.40
CA PHE A 147 -0.87 0.45 -3.68
C PHE A 147 -0.56 -0.50 -4.84
N ILE A 148 0.46 -1.36 -4.68
CA ILE A 148 0.82 -2.36 -5.68
C ILE A 148 -0.05 -3.60 -5.42
N ARG A 149 -0.77 -4.05 -6.44
CA ARG A 149 -1.63 -5.24 -6.35
C ARG A 149 -0.96 -6.45 -6.98
N ALA A 150 -1.43 -7.64 -6.63
CA ALA A 150 -0.93 -8.88 -7.21
C ALA A 150 -1.04 -8.86 -8.74
N GLU A 151 -2.11 -8.28 -9.30
CA GLU A 151 -2.30 -8.12 -10.75
C GLU A 151 -1.23 -7.25 -11.43
N ASP A 152 -0.65 -6.27 -10.73
CA ASP A 152 0.39 -5.36 -11.26
C ASP A 152 1.75 -6.06 -11.43
N ILE A 153 1.97 -7.15 -10.68
CA ILE A 153 3.26 -7.84 -10.60
C ILE A 153 3.22 -9.31 -11.01
N MET A 154 2.02 -9.84 -11.24
CA MET A 154 1.86 -11.24 -11.65
C MET A 154 2.40 -11.47 -13.06
N ARG A 155 2.88 -12.70 -13.30
CA ARG A 155 3.18 -13.18 -14.63
C ARG A 155 1.92 -13.78 -15.24
N PRO A 156 1.54 -13.40 -16.46
CA PRO A 156 0.39 -14.00 -17.14
C PRO A 156 0.70 -15.41 -17.64
N ARG A 157 -0.35 -16.18 -17.94
CA ARG A 157 -0.28 -17.49 -18.59
C ARG A 157 0.54 -18.52 -17.82
N PRO A 158 0.12 -18.88 -16.59
CA PRO A 158 0.72 -20.00 -15.89
C PRO A 158 0.52 -21.31 -16.68
N ILE A 159 1.42 -22.24 -16.50
CA ILE A 159 1.26 -23.58 -17.03
C ILE A 159 0.28 -24.33 -16.13
N THR A 160 -0.83 -24.76 -16.71
CA THR A 160 -1.91 -25.44 -15.99
C THR A 160 -2.16 -26.82 -16.58
N ILE A 161 -2.79 -27.70 -15.80
CA ILE A 161 -3.25 -29.00 -16.22
C ILE A 161 -4.68 -29.25 -15.70
N SER A 162 -5.56 -29.87 -16.50
CA SER A 162 -6.88 -30.28 -16.02
C SER A 162 -6.77 -31.44 -15.02
N GLN A 163 -7.57 -31.40 -13.98
CA GLN A 163 -7.65 -32.43 -12.93
C GLN A 163 -7.91 -33.84 -13.47
N SER A 164 -8.53 -33.96 -14.64
CA SER A 164 -8.83 -35.23 -15.30
C SER A 164 -7.65 -35.84 -16.08
N ARG A 165 -6.58 -35.08 -16.28
CA ARG A 165 -5.37 -35.57 -16.95
C ARG A 165 -4.60 -36.53 -16.06
N THR A 166 -3.80 -37.41 -16.69
CA THR A 166 -3.05 -38.45 -15.98
C THR A 166 -1.75 -37.89 -15.37
N VAL A 167 -1.24 -38.58 -14.34
CA VAL A 167 0.06 -38.30 -13.72
C VAL A 167 1.19 -38.29 -14.75
N VAL A 168 1.19 -39.26 -15.73
CA VAL A 168 2.18 -39.25 -16.81
C VAL A 168 2.20 -37.95 -17.58
N GLN A 169 1.01 -37.45 -17.93
CA GLN A 169 0.91 -36.19 -18.66
C GLN A 169 1.38 -34.97 -17.82
N ALA A 170 1.11 -34.98 -16.51
CA ALA A 170 1.61 -33.94 -15.61
C ALA A 170 3.14 -33.95 -15.55
N VAL A 171 3.77 -35.13 -15.34
CA VAL A 171 5.23 -35.28 -15.29
C VAL A 171 5.88 -34.90 -16.62
N GLN A 172 5.28 -35.28 -17.75
CA GLN A 172 5.78 -34.90 -19.07
C GLN A 172 5.74 -33.38 -19.26
N LEU A 173 4.65 -32.74 -18.84
CA LEU A 173 4.47 -31.27 -18.91
C LEU A 173 5.51 -30.56 -18.02
N MET A 174 5.70 -31.01 -16.78
CA MET A 174 6.71 -30.48 -15.87
C MET A 174 8.12 -30.60 -16.45
N ARG A 175 8.47 -31.75 -17.02
CA ARG A 175 9.78 -31.95 -17.69
C ARG A 175 9.95 -31.06 -18.90
N HIS A 176 8.91 -30.91 -19.73
CA HIS A 176 8.99 -30.11 -20.94
C HIS A 176 9.24 -28.62 -20.62
N TYR A 177 8.62 -28.10 -19.57
CA TYR A 177 8.78 -26.71 -19.16
C TYR A 177 9.85 -26.49 -18.07
N ASN A 178 10.52 -27.56 -17.63
CA ASN A 178 11.51 -27.53 -16.56
C ASN A 178 11.00 -26.87 -15.29
N ILE A 179 9.84 -27.35 -14.83
CA ILE A 179 9.16 -26.87 -13.60
C ILE A 179 8.88 -28.05 -12.68
N ASP A 180 8.78 -27.79 -11.40
CA ASP A 180 8.59 -28.77 -10.32
C ASP A 180 7.17 -28.77 -9.74
N SER A 181 6.32 -27.87 -10.20
CA SER A 181 4.93 -27.75 -9.74
C SER A 181 4.00 -27.33 -10.88
N LEU A 182 2.73 -27.76 -10.82
CA LEU A 182 1.68 -27.40 -11.76
C LEU A 182 0.43 -26.92 -11.02
N LEU A 183 -0.19 -25.89 -11.57
CA LEU A 183 -1.52 -25.45 -11.18
C LEU A 183 -2.56 -26.36 -11.85
N VAL A 184 -3.46 -26.91 -11.06
CA VAL A 184 -4.50 -27.81 -11.54
C VAL A 184 -5.81 -27.06 -11.65
N THR A 185 -6.50 -27.24 -12.78
CA THR A 185 -7.83 -26.67 -13.01
C THR A 185 -8.90 -27.75 -12.96
N GLY A 186 -10.04 -27.42 -12.36
CA GLY A 186 -11.26 -28.21 -12.38
C GLY A 186 -11.95 -28.19 -13.75
N ASP A 187 -13.08 -28.88 -13.83
CA ASP A 187 -13.89 -28.98 -15.07
C ASP A 187 -14.55 -27.64 -15.43
N ASP A 188 -14.74 -26.76 -14.45
CA ASP A 188 -15.25 -25.38 -14.61
C ASP A 188 -14.13 -24.36 -14.93
N ASN A 189 -12.93 -24.85 -15.20
CA ASN A 189 -11.71 -24.07 -15.47
C ASN A 189 -11.26 -23.16 -14.29
N LYS A 190 -11.73 -23.44 -13.07
CA LYS A 190 -11.27 -22.80 -11.85
C LYS A 190 -10.07 -23.52 -11.25
N PHE A 191 -9.39 -22.83 -10.37
CA PHE A 191 -8.28 -23.42 -9.63
C PHE A 191 -8.79 -24.53 -8.70
N ALA A 192 -8.23 -25.72 -8.86
CA ALA A 192 -8.59 -26.91 -8.07
C ALA A 192 -7.51 -27.29 -7.04
N GLY A 193 -6.28 -26.81 -7.21
CA GLY A 193 -5.16 -27.13 -6.33
C GLY A 193 -3.84 -27.16 -7.09
N MET A 194 -2.81 -27.69 -6.44
CA MET A 194 -1.46 -27.85 -7.01
C MET A 194 -1.01 -29.29 -6.93
N VAL A 195 -0.06 -29.66 -7.83
CA VAL A 195 0.68 -30.92 -7.73
C VAL A 195 2.17 -30.63 -7.84
N TRP A 196 2.96 -31.33 -7.05
CA TRP A 196 4.41 -31.22 -7.03
C TRP A 196 5.06 -32.44 -7.70
N LEU A 197 6.14 -32.21 -8.43
CA LEU A 197 6.87 -33.26 -9.11
C LEU A 197 7.34 -34.35 -8.14
N GLN A 198 7.82 -33.97 -6.97
CA GLN A 198 8.27 -34.87 -5.92
C GLN A 198 7.20 -35.87 -5.48
N ASP A 199 5.92 -35.43 -5.44
CA ASP A 199 4.79 -36.26 -5.01
C ASP A 199 4.29 -37.19 -6.11
N LEU A 200 4.72 -36.96 -7.37
CA LEU A 200 4.34 -37.72 -8.53
C LEU A 200 5.44 -38.71 -8.97
N ILE A 201 6.65 -38.63 -8.41
CA ILE A 201 7.76 -39.55 -8.74
C ILE A 201 7.71 -40.76 -7.81
N GLY A 202 7.82 -41.96 -8.39
CA GLY A 202 7.91 -43.23 -7.66
C GLY A 202 6.57 -43.84 -7.26
N ILE A 203 5.46 -43.27 -7.78
CA ILE A 203 4.14 -43.89 -7.62
C ILE A 203 3.88 -44.95 -8.70
N ASP A 204 3.23 -46.04 -8.33
CA ASP A 204 2.87 -47.13 -9.28
C ASP A 204 1.64 -46.76 -10.15
N GLN A 205 0.95 -45.68 -9.87
CA GLN A 205 -0.34 -45.31 -10.47
C GLN A 205 -0.22 -44.19 -11.50
N TYR A 206 0.67 -44.31 -12.47
CA TYR A 206 0.91 -43.29 -13.49
C TYR A 206 -0.30 -42.95 -14.39
N SER A 207 -1.25 -43.90 -14.51
CA SER A 207 -2.50 -43.70 -15.30
C SER A 207 -3.63 -43.04 -14.52
N SER A 208 -3.45 -42.82 -13.20
CA SER A 208 -4.47 -42.16 -12.37
C SER A 208 -4.61 -40.68 -12.71
N PRO A 209 -5.78 -40.09 -12.49
CA PRO A 209 -6.00 -38.66 -12.70
C PRO A 209 -5.21 -37.85 -11.67
N VAL A 210 -4.76 -36.67 -12.10
CA VAL A 210 -4.02 -35.71 -11.26
C VAL A 210 -4.80 -35.29 -10.03
N SER A 211 -6.14 -35.30 -10.12
CA SER A 211 -7.02 -35.00 -8.98
C SER A 211 -6.81 -35.87 -7.75
N SER A 212 -6.23 -37.08 -7.92
CA SER A 212 -5.92 -37.98 -6.79
C SER A 212 -4.66 -37.58 -6.00
N PHE A 213 -3.90 -36.61 -6.48
CA PHE A 213 -2.59 -36.22 -5.96
C PHE A 213 -2.49 -34.71 -5.70
N LEU A 214 -3.64 -34.03 -5.59
CA LEU A 214 -3.69 -32.61 -5.24
C LEU A 214 -3.09 -32.40 -3.85
N SER A 215 -2.18 -31.46 -3.76
CA SER A 215 -1.64 -31.00 -2.48
C SER A 215 -2.59 -29.99 -1.87
N ASP A 216 -2.82 -30.11 -0.57
CA ASP A 216 -3.52 -29.10 0.24
C ASP A 216 -2.55 -28.03 0.78
N ASP A 217 -1.21 -28.27 0.65
CA ASP A 217 -0.18 -27.35 1.11
C ASP A 217 0.24 -26.44 -0.05
N TYR A 218 -0.49 -25.37 -0.23
CA TYR A 218 -0.18 -24.31 -1.19
C TYR A 218 -0.60 -22.94 -0.68
N LEU A 219 0.05 -21.91 -1.18
CA LEU A 219 -0.30 -20.51 -0.95
C LEU A 219 -0.98 -19.94 -2.20
N SER A 220 -2.04 -19.18 -2.02
CA SER A 220 -2.73 -18.46 -3.10
C SER A 220 -3.01 -17.00 -2.73
N VAL A 221 -3.10 -16.16 -3.75
CA VAL A 221 -3.40 -14.74 -3.60
C VAL A 221 -4.50 -14.32 -4.56
N ARG A 222 -5.18 -13.25 -4.24
CA ARG A 222 -6.21 -12.66 -5.09
C ARG A 222 -5.60 -11.57 -5.99
N VAL A 223 -6.22 -11.30 -7.12
CA VAL A 223 -5.80 -10.23 -8.05
C VAL A 223 -5.72 -8.86 -7.36
N ASP A 224 -6.62 -8.62 -6.41
CA ASP A 224 -6.77 -7.37 -5.66
C ASP A 224 -5.96 -7.32 -4.34
N ASP A 225 -5.27 -8.40 -3.95
CA ASP A 225 -4.38 -8.40 -2.78
C ASP A 225 -3.24 -7.39 -2.98
N SER A 226 -3.00 -6.56 -1.97
CA SER A 226 -1.85 -5.65 -1.99
C SER A 226 -0.53 -6.41 -1.87
N LEU A 227 0.57 -5.82 -2.36
CA LEU A 227 1.91 -6.41 -2.19
C LEU A 227 2.23 -6.64 -0.70
N SER A 228 1.80 -5.74 0.18
CA SER A 228 1.94 -5.94 1.63
C SER A 228 1.25 -7.22 2.09
N THR A 229 -0.01 -7.43 1.69
CA THR A 229 -0.78 -8.64 2.01
C THR A 229 -0.13 -9.90 1.41
N VAL A 230 0.38 -9.80 0.18
CA VAL A 230 1.12 -10.92 -0.46
C VAL A 230 2.36 -11.28 0.35
N LEU A 231 3.14 -10.28 0.78
CA LEU A 231 4.35 -10.49 1.57
C LEU A 231 4.06 -11.04 2.96
N GLU A 232 2.99 -10.59 3.63
CA GLU A 232 2.51 -11.15 4.90
C GLU A 232 2.16 -12.64 4.75
N LYS A 233 1.36 -12.99 3.73
CA LYS A 233 1.01 -14.39 3.45
C LYS A 233 2.25 -15.26 3.19
N VAL A 234 3.24 -14.74 2.45
CA VAL A 234 4.51 -15.44 2.18
C VAL A 234 5.32 -15.60 3.47
N ALA A 235 5.36 -14.58 4.33
CA ALA A 235 6.06 -14.65 5.62
C ALA A 235 5.41 -15.66 6.57
N ASP A 236 4.09 -15.70 6.65
CA ASP A 236 3.31 -16.62 7.47
C ASP A 236 3.45 -18.08 6.99
N TYR A 237 3.66 -18.29 5.68
CA TYR A 237 3.92 -19.62 5.12
C TYR A 237 5.28 -20.19 5.55
N GLY A 238 6.18 -19.31 6.02
CA GLY A 238 7.45 -19.67 6.63
C GLY A 238 8.56 -20.03 5.63
N GLU A 239 9.47 -20.93 6.06
CA GLU A 239 10.63 -21.31 5.26
C GLU A 239 10.32 -22.31 4.14
N LYS A 240 9.09 -22.79 4.05
CA LYS A 240 8.68 -23.71 3.00
C LYS A 240 8.83 -23.07 1.62
N ASP A 241 9.15 -23.88 0.64
CA ASP A 241 9.15 -23.42 -0.75
C ASP A 241 7.71 -23.40 -1.27
N PHE A 242 7.18 -22.20 -1.52
CA PHE A 242 5.85 -22.06 -2.13
C PHE A 242 5.84 -22.29 -3.65
N GLY A 243 7.04 -22.46 -4.29
CA GLY A 243 7.17 -22.63 -5.73
C GLY A 243 6.54 -21.49 -6.51
N ILE A 244 5.29 -21.66 -6.91
CA ILE A 244 4.47 -20.62 -7.56
C ILE A 244 3.20 -20.34 -6.73
N LEU A 245 2.82 -19.07 -6.66
CA LEU A 245 1.58 -18.62 -6.06
C LEU A 245 0.56 -18.34 -7.17
N PRO A 246 -0.53 -19.10 -7.27
CA PRO A 246 -1.62 -18.75 -8.18
C PRO A 246 -2.27 -17.44 -7.77
N VAL A 247 -2.51 -16.57 -8.74
CA VAL A 247 -3.27 -15.33 -8.59
C VAL A 247 -4.66 -15.57 -9.13
N LEU A 248 -5.66 -15.49 -8.24
CA LEU A 248 -7.05 -15.87 -8.51
C LEU A 248 -7.96 -14.64 -8.53
N ASP A 249 -8.98 -14.67 -9.39
CA ASP A 249 -10.07 -13.69 -9.34
C ASP A 249 -11.14 -14.05 -8.29
N ALA A 250 -12.21 -13.25 -8.25
CA ALA A 250 -13.31 -13.44 -7.32
C ALA A 250 -14.09 -14.76 -7.55
N GLU A 251 -14.08 -15.25 -8.78
CA GLU A 251 -14.74 -16.47 -9.22
C GLU A 251 -13.87 -17.72 -9.03
N GLY A 252 -12.59 -17.55 -8.62
CA GLY A 252 -11.60 -18.61 -8.41
C GLY A 252 -10.88 -19.04 -9.70
N ALA A 253 -11.00 -18.28 -10.79
CA ALA A 253 -10.21 -18.55 -11.99
C ALA A 253 -8.79 -18.01 -11.87
N ILE A 254 -7.83 -18.74 -12.48
CA ILE A 254 -6.41 -18.37 -12.46
C ILE A 254 -6.17 -17.26 -13.46
N ARG A 255 -5.73 -16.08 -12.97
CA ARG A 255 -5.38 -14.91 -13.80
C ARG A 255 -3.89 -14.84 -14.11
N GLY A 256 -3.07 -15.36 -13.23
CA GLY A 256 -1.62 -15.35 -13.35
C GLY A 256 -0.97 -16.11 -12.21
N PHE A 257 0.30 -15.87 -12.03
CA PHE A 257 1.06 -16.42 -10.91
C PHE A 257 2.17 -15.47 -10.46
N LEU A 258 2.57 -15.61 -9.21
CA LEU A 258 3.77 -15.00 -8.63
C LEU A 258 4.78 -16.09 -8.30
N ASN A 259 6.04 -15.76 -8.38
CA ASN A 259 7.14 -16.59 -7.89
C ASN A 259 8.17 -15.73 -7.15
N ARG A 260 9.15 -16.36 -6.51
CA ARG A 260 10.22 -15.64 -5.79
C ARG A 260 10.93 -14.61 -6.65
N SER A 261 11.19 -14.94 -7.92
CA SER A 261 11.85 -14.01 -8.84
C SER A 261 11.02 -12.78 -9.15
N SER A 262 9.68 -12.93 -9.33
CA SER A 262 8.79 -11.78 -9.55
C SER A 262 8.70 -10.88 -8.32
N LEU A 263 8.62 -11.46 -7.11
CA LEU A 263 8.62 -10.71 -5.85
C LEU A 263 9.93 -9.97 -5.62
N LEU A 264 11.08 -10.65 -5.79
CA LEU A 264 12.40 -10.04 -5.66
C LEU A 264 12.62 -8.91 -6.69
N SER A 265 12.23 -9.14 -7.96
CA SER A 265 12.29 -8.11 -8.99
C SER A 265 11.44 -6.88 -8.64
N THR A 266 10.28 -7.09 -8.03
CA THR A 266 9.41 -6.01 -7.60
C THR A 266 10.02 -5.24 -6.44
N LEU A 267 10.51 -5.95 -5.43
CA LEU A 267 11.16 -5.33 -4.27
C LEU A 267 12.44 -4.59 -4.65
N SER A 268 13.23 -5.12 -5.59
CA SER A 268 14.46 -4.48 -6.04
C SER A 268 14.24 -3.17 -6.80
N ARG A 269 13.08 -2.96 -7.42
CA ARG A 269 12.74 -1.68 -8.08
C ARG A 269 12.75 -0.50 -7.11
N ARG A 270 12.50 -0.74 -5.83
CA ARG A 270 12.62 0.28 -4.77
C ARG A 270 14.06 0.80 -4.60
N PHE A 271 15.06 -0.03 -4.91
CA PHE A 271 16.48 0.26 -4.62
C PHE A 271 17.31 0.59 -5.86
N ILE A 272 16.80 0.34 -7.08
CA ILE A 272 17.61 0.42 -8.31
C ILE A 272 17.78 1.87 -8.81
N ASP A 273 16.95 2.81 -8.38
CA ASP A 273 16.94 4.19 -8.87
C ASP A 273 17.51 5.22 -7.86
N GLU A 274 18.13 4.81 -6.77
CA GLU A 274 19.04 5.71 -6.07
C GLU A 274 20.25 5.94 -7.00
N PRO A 275 20.53 7.19 -7.41
CA PRO A 275 21.80 7.48 -8.10
C PRO A 275 22.89 7.06 -7.12
N VAL A 276 23.66 6.03 -7.48
CA VAL A 276 24.93 5.74 -6.83
C VAL A 276 25.76 7.01 -7.05
N GLU A 277 25.84 7.86 -6.04
CA GLU A 277 26.87 8.90 -5.96
C GLU A 277 28.18 8.15 -6.08
N ARG A 278 28.71 8.12 -7.29
CA ARG A 278 30.10 7.70 -7.50
C ARG A 278 30.93 8.80 -6.82
N ASP A 279 31.49 8.46 -5.67
CA ASP A 279 32.59 9.20 -5.10
C ASP A 279 33.67 9.35 -6.18
N GLU A 280 33.66 10.48 -6.89
CA GLU A 280 34.79 10.95 -7.66
C GLU A 280 35.84 11.49 -6.68
N GLN A 281 36.44 10.59 -5.92
CA GLN A 281 37.67 10.84 -5.16
C GLN A 281 38.67 9.74 -5.48
N GLU A 282 39.25 9.85 -6.68
CA GLU A 282 40.63 9.35 -6.89
C GLU A 282 41.19 10.05 -8.13
N GLY A 283 42.16 10.94 -7.87
CA GLY A 283 43.05 11.41 -8.95
C GLY A 283 43.43 12.88 -8.91
N ALA A 284 44.23 13.28 -7.95
CA ALA A 284 45.27 14.33 -8.14
C ALA A 284 46.40 14.11 -7.15
#